data_77fa64d08d24120a2c4339b8367cf450
#
_entry.id   77fa64d08d24120a2c4339b8367cf450
#
_cell.length_a   1.000
_cell.length_b   1.000
_cell.length_c   1.000
_cell.angle_alpha   90.00
_cell.angle_beta   90.00
_cell.angle_gamma   90.00
#
_symmetry.space_group_name_H-M   'P 1'
#
loop_
_entity.id
_entity.type
_entity.pdbx_description
1 polymer ?
#
loop_
_entity_poly.entity_id
_entity_poly.type
_entity_poly.pdbx_seq_one_letter_code
_entity_poly.pdbx_strand_id
1 'polypeptide(L)'
;MSHKFRFSKESRERLKNFLLGDWYKTKGDAPAQETENPQPQAEAVSAAQGENAPAKAPGKSIAVVSRTDIGKMRKTNQDALIESTELRLYGVADGMGGHNGGETASAGARDGLLELLEGKEPEQGALRTAIGAVNRRLFLQQKGDEQLSGMGTTLTVLWLSDKCVYIGHVGDSRAYRLRDGELKQMTDDHSVVAELLRSGMLTPEQAATHPMRNVITRAVGTEDGIEIDLMCEERRAGDVWLVCSDGLYGMVGDEKIAEILKSYKPKKAADLLIAAALEGGGRDNISLVILLDKEGEQ
;
A
#
# COMPACT_ATOMS: atom_id res chain seq x y z
N MET A 1 4.64 25.93 5.13
CA MET A 1 3.47 26.50 4.39
C MET A 1 2.40 25.43 4.36
N SER A 2 1.29 25.66 5.05
CA SER A 2 0.21 24.66 5.22
C SER A 2 -0.59 24.57 3.92
N HIS A 3 -0.48 23.48 3.17
CA HIS A 3 -1.39 23.19 2.07
C HIS A 3 -2.71 22.68 2.65
N LYS A 4 -3.69 23.59 2.74
CA LYS A 4 -5.09 23.22 3.02
C LYS A 4 -5.63 22.47 1.79
N PHE A 5 -5.67 21.14 1.86
CA PHE A 5 -6.44 20.35 0.91
C PHE A 5 -7.92 20.72 1.03
N ARG A 6 -8.46 21.33 -0.03
CA ARG A 6 -9.90 21.55 -0.18
C ARG A 6 -10.46 20.39 -0.99
N PHE A 7 -11.34 19.61 -0.38
CA PHE A 7 -12.19 18.69 -1.13
C PHE A 7 -12.81 19.40 -2.35
N SER A 8 -12.80 18.74 -3.51
CA SER A 8 -13.60 19.21 -4.62
C SER A 8 -15.07 19.24 -4.21
N LYS A 9 -15.86 20.11 -4.82
CA LYS A 9 -17.30 20.19 -4.54
C LYS A 9 -17.98 18.84 -4.77
N GLU A 10 -17.51 18.08 -5.75
CA GLU A 10 -17.95 16.74 -6.08
C GLU A 10 -17.62 15.66 -5.00
N SER A 11 -16.42 15.69 -4.45
CA SER A 11 -16.03 14.76 -3.36
C SER A 11 -16.85 14.99 -2.11
N ARG A 12 -17.18 16.26 -1.80
CA ARG A 12 -18.06 16.60 -0.67
C ARG A 12 -19.49 16.15 -0.90
N GLU A 13 -20.00 16.27 -2.13
CA GLU A 13 -21.33 15.82 -2.50
C GLU A 13 -21.44 14.28 -2.47
N ARG A 14 -20.44 13.57 -2.98
CA ARG A 14 -20.37 12.10 -2.88
C ARG A 14 -20.34 11.60 -1.44
N LEU A 15 -19.53 12.22 -0.59
CA LEU A 15 -19.46 11.88 0.85
C LEU A 15 -20.78 12.20 1.55
N LYS A 16 -21.41 13.34 1.23
CA LYS A 16 -22.71 13.74 1.79
C LYS A 16 -23.83 12.80 1.36
N ASN A 17 -23.86 12.39 0.10
CA ASN A 17 -24.85 11.47 -0.43
C ASN A 17 -24.69 10.05 0.13
N PHE A 18 -23.44 9.62 0.34
CA PHE A 18 -23.11 8.35 1.00
C PHE A 18 -23.53 8.36 2.48
N LEU A 19 -23.30 9.44 3.20
CA LEU A 19 -23.67 9.57 4.63
C LEU A 19 -25.19 9.71 4.83
N LEU A 20 -25.93 10.20 3.82
CA LEU A 20 -27.39 10.39 3.89
C LEU A 20 -28.19 9.22 3.31
N GLY A 21 -27.56 8.11 2.91
CA GLY A 21 -28.27 6.90 2.46
C GLY A 21 -28.88 6.95 1.06
N ASP A 22 -28.60 7.98 0.27
CA ASP A 22 -29.15 8.15 -1.09
C ASP A 22 -28.39 7.36 -2.19
N TRP A 23 -27.38 6.58 -1.81
CA TRP A 23 -26.53 5.85 -2.74
C TRP A 23 -27.25 4.74 -3.52
N TYR A 24 -28.40 4.27 -3.03
CA TYR A 24 -29.20 3.22 -3.69
C TYR A 24 -30.16 3.74 -4.78
N LYS A 25 -30.31 5.06 -4.96
CA LYS A 25 -31.32 5.65 -5.87
C LYS A 25 -30.82 6.08 -7.24
N THR A 26 -29.52 6.04 -7.53
CA THR A 26 -28.95 6.54 -8.81
C THR A 26 -28.27 5.45 -9.64
N LYS A 27 -28.94 4.30 -9.83
CA LYS A 27 -28.64 3.38 -10.95
C LYS A 27 -29.79 3.42 -11.94
N GLY A 28 -29.75 4.37 -12.85
CA GLY A 28 -30.67 4.48 -13.97
C GLY A 28 -30.12 5.50 -14.96
N ASP A 29 -29.72 5.00 -16.12
CA ASP A 29 -29.58 5.65 -17.41
C ASP A 29 -28.70 6.93 -17.58
N ALA A 30 -27.55 6.73 -18.22
CA ALA A 30 -26.95 7.76 -19.09
C ALA A 30 -26.29 7.11 -20.32
N PRO A 31 -26.52 7.66 -21.52
CA PRO A 31 -26.08 7.06 -22.79
C PRO A 31 -24.60 7.33 -23.08
N ALA A 32 -23.98 6.36 -23.76
CA ALA A 32 -22.63 6.42 -24.27
C ALA A 32 -22.44 7.54 -25.32
N GLN A 33 -21.42 8.35 -25.18
CA GLN A 33 -20.86 9.13 -26.26
C GLN A 33 -19.48 8.58 -26.61
N GLU A 34 -19.39 8.07 -27.83
CA GLU A 34 -18.13 7.70 -28.48
C GLU A 34 -17.34 8.98 -28.82
N THR A 35 -16.08 9.03 -28.38
CA THR A 35 -15.10 9.97 -28.91
C THR A 35 -13.90 9.20 -29.46
N GLU A 36 -13.72 9.29 -30.75
CA GLU A 36 -12.57 8.77 -31.49
C GLU A 36 -11.26 9.37 -30.98
N ASN A 37 -10.26 8.52 -30.78
CA ASN A 37 -8.92 8.91 -30.39
C ASN A 37 -7.95 8.57 -31.52
N PRO A 38 -7.16 9.53 -32.02
CA PRO A 38 -6.22 9.27 -33.11
C PRO A 38 -4.96 8.54 -32.63
N GLN A 39 -4.52 7.57 -33.40
CA GLN A 39 -3.30 6.78 -33.19
C GLN A 39 -2.04 7.66 -33.31
N PRO A 40 -1.02 7.48 -32.46
CA PRO A 40 0.32 8.00 -32.73
C PRO A 40 1.14 6.99 -33.56
N GLN A 41 1.78 7.53 -34.58
CA GLN A 41 2.71 6.85 -35.49
C GLN A 41 4.00 6.47 -34.74
N ALA A 42 4.49 5.25 -35.04
CA ALA A 42 5.76 4.74 -34.54
C ALA A 42 6.92 5.34 -35.36
N GLU A 43 7.83 6.05 -34.71
CA GLU A 43 9.16 6.34 -35.25
C GLU A 43 10.17 5.35 -34.69
N ALA A 44 10.88 4.70 -35.62
CA ALA A 44 11.95 3.78 -35.36
C ALA A 44 13.22 4.55 -34.95
N VAL A 45 13.80 4.24 -33.79
CA VAL A 45 15.12 4.72 -33.40
C VAL A 45 16.09 3.55 -33.29
N SER A 46 17.17 3.73 -34.04
CA SER A 46 18.35 2.91 -34.27
C SER A 46 19.02 2.38 -33.01
N ALA A 47 19.46 1.12 -33.11
CA ALA A 47 20.34 0.44 -32.16
C ALA A 47 21.72 1.10 -32.09
N ALA A 48 22.19 1.44 -30.89
CA ALA A 48 23.59 1.69 -30.57
C ALA A 48 24.08 0.61 -29.59
N GLN A 49 25.17 -0.04 -29.99
CA GLN A 49 25.82 -1.14 -29.29
C GLN A 49 26.66 -0.62 -28.11
N GLY A 50 26.57 -1.36 -27.02
CA GLY A 50 27.63 -1.73 -26.07
C GLY A 50 28.53 -0.68 -25.46
N GLU A 51 28.35 -0.47 -24.15
CA GLU A 51 29.48 -0.15 -23.29
C GLU A 51 29.32 -0.86 -21.93
N ASN A 52 30.42 -1.40 -21.43
CA ASN A 52 30.57 -2.13 -20.18
C ASN A 52 29.95 -1.38 -18.99
N ALA A 53 29.03 -2.01 -18.29
CA ALA A 53 28.52 -1.52 -17.03
C ALA A 53 29.67 -1.42 -16.00
N PRO A 54 29.87 -0.29 -15.34
CA PRO A 54 30.83 -0.17 -14.25
C PRO A 54 30.40 -1.07 -13.09
N ALA A 55 31.36 -1.75 -12.46
CA ALA A 55 31.17 -2.56 -11.26
C ALA A 55 30.39 -1.75 -10.22
N LYS A 56 29.20 -2.27 -9.81
CA LYS A 56 28.29 -1.66 -8.85
C LYS A 56 29.07 -1.45 -7.54
N ALA A 57 29.23 -0.22 -7.10
CA ALA A 57 29.76 0.09 -5.77
C ALA A 57 28.98 -0.69 -4.71
N PRO A 58 29.62 -1.10 -3.57
CA PRO A 58 28.93 -1.87 -2.53
C PRO A 58 27.71 -1.06 -2.04
N GLY A 59 26.52 -1.47 -2.47
CA GLY A 59 25.28 -0.81 -2.10
C GLY A 59 25.04 -0.95 -0.59
N LYS A 60 24.42 0.07 0.03
CA LYS A 60 23.98 0.02 1.43
C LYS A 60 23.26 -1.29 1.69
N SER A 61 23.73 -2.09 2.64
CA SER A 61 23.12 -3.39 2.94
C SER A 61 21.84 -3.19 3.74
N ILE A 62 20.83 -4.01 3.46
CA ILE A 62 19.53 -3.96 4.11
C ILE A 62 19.29 -5.29 4.81
N ALA A 63 18.86 -5.25 6.07
CA ALA A 63 18.30 -6.42 6.72
C ALA A 63 16.77 -6.36 6.58
N VAL A 64 16.18 -7.43 6.05
CA VAL A 64 14.74 -7.57 5.85
C VAL A 64 14.20 -8.71 6.69
N VAL A 65 13.05 -8.49 7.29
CA VAL A 65 12.29 -9.53 8.00
C VAL A 65 10.81 -9.32 7.72
N SER A 66 10.16 -10.34 7.21
CA SER A 66 8.73 -10.38 6.98
C SER A 66 8.05 -11.41 7.89
N ARG A 67 6.81 -11.14 8.26
CA ARG A 67 5.94 -12.05 9.00
C ARG A 67 4.50 -11.86 8.52
N THR A 68 3.79 -12.98 8.49
CA THR A 68 2.34 -13.00 8.31
C THR A 68 1.72 -14.03 9.23
N ASP A 69 0.54 -13.75 9.75
CA ASP A 69 -0.25 -14.64 10.59
C ASP A 69 -1.72 -14.49 10.23
N ILE A 70 -2.46 -15.60 10.25
CA ILE A 70 -3.89 -15.61 9.91
C ILE A 70 -4.74 -14.88 10.95
N GLY A 71 -4.20 -14.63 12.15
CA GLY A 71 -4.97 -14.14 13.28
C GLY A 71 -5.81 -15.23 13.95
N LYS A 72 -6.64 -14.79 14.89
CA LYS A 72 -7.47 -15.73 15.70
C LYS A 72 -8.90 -15.89 15.17
N MET A 73 -9.37 -14.96 14.34
CA MET A 73 -10.79 -14.88 13.94
C MET A 73 -11.02 -15.22 12.47
N ARG A 74 -10.02 -15.10 11.62
CA ARG A 74 -10.10 -15.39 10.19
C ARG A 74 -9.89 -16.88 9.92
N LYS A 75 -10.44 -17.37 8.80
CA LYS A 75 -10.27 -18.76 8.33
C LYS A 75 -9.21 -18.89 7.25
N THR A 76 -8.96 -17.82 6.54
CA THR A 76 -7.99 -17.71 5.44
C THR A 76 -7.14 -16.47 5.66
N ASN A 77 -5.92 -16.50 5.14
CA ASN A 77 -5.06 -15.33 5.10
C ASN A 77 -5.18 -14.70 3.71
N GLN A 78 -5.77 -13.50 3.65
CA GLN A 78 -5.97 -12.74 2.42
C GLN A 78 -4.89 -11.66 2.23
N ASP A 79 -3.97 -11.51 3.18
CA ASP A 79 -2.79 -10.66 3.02
C ASP A 79 -1.76 -11.32 2.11
N ALA A 80 -1.02 -10.51 1.36
CA ALA A 80 0.16 -10.95 0.61
C ALA A 80 1.37 -10.10 0.99
N LEU A 81 2.48 -10.77 1.34
CA LEU A 81 3.77 -10.12 1.52
C LEU A 81 4.44 -9.92 0.17
N ILE A 82 4.97 -8.73 -0.07
CA ILE A 82 5.78 -8.39 -1.23
C ILE A 82 7.22 -8.31 -0.76
N GLU A 83 8.05 -9.24 -1.21
CA GLU A 83 9.46 -9.31 -0.82
C GLU A 83 10.31 -9.76 -2.01
N SER A 84 11.11 -8.86 -2.53
CA SER A 84 12.12 -9.14 -3.55
C SER A 84 13.41 -8.42 -3.23
N THR A 85 14.43 -9.18 -2.84
CA THR A 85 15.76 -8.64 -2.58
C THR A 85 16.43 -8.18 -3.87
N GLU A 86 16.17 -8.86 -4.98
CA GLU A 86 16.70 -8.52 -6.30
C GLU A 86 16.19 -7.15 -6.77
N LEU A 87 14.89 -6.94 -6.70
CA LEU A 87 14.26 -5.67 -7.05
C LEU A 87 14.40 -4.62 -5.94
N ARG A 88 14.78 -5.01 -4.73
CA ARG A 88 14.71 -4.17 -3.51
C ARG A 88 13.29 -3.62 -3.28
N LEU A 89 12.28 -4.45 -3.53
CA LEU A 89 10.87 -4.12 -3.40
C LEU A 89 10.27 -4.89 -2.24
N TYR A 90 9.62 -4.17 -1.31
CA TYR A 90 9.08 -4.73 -0.08
C TYR A 90 7.75 -4.08 0.27
N GLY A 91 6.78 -4.84 0.78
CA GLY A 91 5.50 -4.28 1.13
C GLY A 91 4.45 -5.29 1.55
N VAL A 92 3.23 -4.81 1.65
CA VAL A 92 2.03 -5.59 2.02
C VAL A 92 0.89 -5.23 1.08
N ALA A 93 0.08 -6.23 0.76
CA ALA A 93 -1.21 -6.09 0.12
C ALA A 93 -2.25 -6.82 0.98
N ASP A 94 -3.26 -6.11 1.47
CA ASP A 94 -4.35 -6.64 2.28
C ASP A 94 -5.56 -6.83 1.38
N GLY A 95 -5.93 -8.08 1.17
CA GLY A 95 -6.95 -8.49 0.21
C GLY A 95 -8.35 -8.42 0.79
N MET A 96 -9.27 -7.79 0.07
CA MET A 96 -10.68 -7.73 0.41
C MET A 96 -11.55 -8.35 -0.67
N GLY A 97 -12.67 -8.94 -0.26
CA GLY A 97 -13.65 -9.55 -1.15
C GLY A 97 -14.20 -10.85 -0.59
N GLY A 98 -15.40 -11.24 -1.05
CA GLY A 98 -16.03 -12.50 -0.63
C GLY A 98 -15.26 -13.72 -1.11
N HIS A 99 -15.41 -14.86 -0.39
CA HIS A 99 -14.78 -16.14 -0.73
C HIS A 99 -13.26 -16.01 -0.97
N ASN A 100 -12.78 -16.23 -2.18
CA ASN A 100 -11.37 -16.21 -2.55
C ASN A 100 -10.94 -14.88 -3.20
N GLY A 101 -11.83 -13.89 -3.30
CA GLY A 101 -11.58 -12.64 -4.01
C GLY A 101 -10.42 -11.84 -3.41
N GLY A 102 -10.38 -11.73 -2.09
CA GLY A 102 -9.29 -11.00 -1.40
C GLY A 102 -7.91 -11.62 -1.61
N GLU A 103 -7.79 -12.93 -1.44
CA GLU A 103 -6.53 -13.66 -1.67
C GLU A 103 -6.07 -13.52 -3.14
N THR A 104 -7.00 -13.64 -4.10
CA THR A 104 -6.71 -13.45 -5.52
C THR A 104 -6.23 -12.03 -5.81
N ALA A 105 -6.85 -11.01 -5.20
CA ALA A 105 -6.48 -9.63 -5.43
C ALA A 105 -5.10 -9.29 -4.85
N SER A 106 -4.83 -9.68 -3.60
CA SER A 106 -3.54 -9.39 -2.94
C SER A 106 -2.38 -10.14 -3.59
N ALA A 107 -2.57 -11.44 -3.91
CA ALA A 107 -1.58 -12.23 -4.63
C ALA A 107 -1.34 -11.67 -6.05
N GLY A 108 -2.42 -11.32 -6.78
CA GLY A 108 -2.31 -10.71 -8.10
C GLY A 108 -1.61 -9.35 -8.10
N ALA A 109 -1.79 -8.56 -7.03
CA ALA A 109 -1.07 -7.30 -6.85
C ALA A 109 0.43 -7.53 -6.61
N ARG A 110 0.78 -8.47 -5.74
CA ARG A 110 2.18 -8.88 -5.51
C ARG A 110 2.84 -9.34 -6.80
N ASP A 111 2.27 -10.34 -7.43
CA ASP A 111 2.87 -11.00 -8.60
C ASP A 111 2.98 -10.04 -9.80
N GLY A 112 1.93 -9.23 -10.01
CA GLY A 112 1.93 -8.21 -11.06
C GLY A 112 2.97 -7.12 -10.85
N LEU A 113 3.23 -6.67 -9.61
CA LEU A 113 4.29 -5.71 -9.33
C LEU A 113 5.67 -6.30 -9.56
N LEU A 114 5.93 -7.52 -9.09
CA LEU A 114 7.21 -8.19 -9.27
C LEU A 114 7.50 -8.36 -10.77
N GLU A 115 6.52 -8.81 -11.55
CA GLU A 115 6.63 -8.95 -13.02
C GLU A 115 6.91 -7.61 -13.71
N LEU A 116 6.12 -6.58 -13.40
CA LEU A 116 6.20 -5.30 -14.10
C LEU A 116 7.42 -4.45 -13.75
N LEU A 117 8.03 -4.70 -12.59
CA LEU A 117 9.23 -3.99 -12.14
C LEU A 117 10.52 -4.78 -12.38
N GLU A 118 10.43 -6.00 -12.90
CA GLU A 118 11.60 -6.80 -13.25
C GLU A 118 12.51 -6.04 -14.23
N GLY A 119 13.80 -5.99 -13.91
CA GLY A 119 14.83 -5.29 -14.71
C GLY A 119 14.73 -3.77 -14.71
N LYS A 120 13.84 -3.15 -13.92
CA LYS A 120 13.72 -1.70 -13.81
C LYS A 120 14.49 -1.16 -12.61
N GLU A 121 15.04 0.03 -12.78
CA GLU A 121 15.64 0.76 -11.66
C GLU A 121 14.54 1.50 -10.86
N PRO A 122 14.72 1.64 -9.52
CA PRO A 122 13.76 2.31 -8.67
C PRO A 122 13.53 3.77 -9.07
N GLU A 123 12.29 4.06 -9.50
CA GLU A 123 11.84 5.37 -9.94
C GLU A 123 10.35 5.56 -9.67
N GLN A 124 9.95 6.77 -9.28
CA GLN A 124 8.56 7.07 -8.93
C GLN A 124 7.59 6.88 -10.10
N GLY A 125 8.01 7.24 -11.31
CA GLY A 125 7.20 7.09 -12.53
C GLY A 125 6.98 5.63 -12.90
N ALA A 126 8.01 4.80 -12.80
CA ALA A 126 7.93 3.36 -13.03
C ALA A 126 7.02 2.67 -12.00
N LEU A 127 7.12 3.06 -10.72
CA LEU A 127 6.25 2.54 -9.66
C LEU A 127 4.78 2.91 -9.89
N ARG A 128 4.50 4.17 -10.26
CA ARG A 128 3.14 4.63 -10.64
C ARG A 128 2.57 3.79 -11.78
N THR A 129 3.36 3.61 -12.83
CA THR A 129 2.93 2.86 -14.02
C THR A 129 2.64 1.41 -13.68
N ALA A 130 3.49 0.77 -12.87
CA ALA A 130 3.30 -0.62 -12.46
C ALA A 130 2.05 -0.79 -11.60
N ILE A 131 1.84 0.07 -10.58
CA ILE A 131 0.62 0.00 -9.73
C ILE A 131 -0.63 0.25 -10.57
N GLY A 132 -0.62 1.21 -11.49
CA GLY A 132 -1.75 1.48 -12.38
C GLY A 132 -2.08 0.30 -13.30
N ALA A 133 -1.05 -0.38 -13.83
CA ALA A 133 -1.23 -1.57 -14.67
C ALA A 133 -1.76 -2.77 -13.87
N VAL A 134 -1.27 -2.97 -12.64
CA VAL A 134 -1.80 -3.97 -11.70
C VAL A 134 -3.27 -3.70 -11.40
N ASN A 135 -3.62 -2.45 -11.06
CA ASN A 135 -5.00 -2.05 -10.82
C ASN A 135 -5.90 -2.45 -11.98
N ARG A 136 -5.52 -2.07 -13.19
CA ARG A 136 -6.31 -2.37 -14.39
C ARG A 136 -6.42 -3.87 -14.63
N ARG A 137 -5.35 -4.66 -14.43
CA ARG A 137 -5.37 -6.13 -14.56
C ARG A 137 -6.40 -6.75 -13.62
N LEU A 138 -6.38 -6.37 -12.33
CA LEU A 138 -7.31 -6.88 -11.32
C LEU A 138 -8.75 -6.43 -11.59
N PHE A 139 -8.94 -5.16 -11.99
CA PHE A 139 -10.26 -4.64 -12.37
C PHE A 139 -10.87 -5.41 -13.54
N LEU A 140 -10.11 -5.72 -14.58
CA LEU A 140 -10.59 -6.51 -15.72
C LEU A 140 -10.85 -7.96 -15.34
N GLN A 141 -10.03 -8.54 -14.47
CA GLN A 141 -10.21 -9.91 -13.99
C GLN A 141 -11.54 -10.09 -13.26
N GLN A 142 -11.88 -9.18 -12.32
CA GLN A 142 -13.17 -9.25 -11.64
C GLN A 142 -14.39 -9.01 -12.54
N LYS A 143 -14.22 -8.26 -13.64
CA LYS A 143 -15.27 -8.06 -14.64
C LYS A 143 -15.54 -9.30 -15.48
N GLY A 144 -14.52 -10.14 -15.66
CA GLY A 144 -14.60 -11.39 -16.42
C GLY A 144 -15.07 -12.60 -15.61
N ASP A 145 -15.09 -12.49 -14.28
CA ASP A 145 -15.46 -13.61 -13.38
C ASP A 145 -16.36 -13.12 -12.23
N GLU A 146 -17.62 -13.56 -12.24
CA GLU A 146 -18.61 -13.19 -11.21
C GLU A 146 -18.20 -13.64 -9.80
N GLN A 147 -17.40 -14.70 -9.66
CA GLN A 147 -16.90 -15.19 -8.37
C GLN A 147 -15.88 -14.23 -7.75
N LEU A 148 -15.25 -13.38 -8.55
CA LEU A 148 -14.30 -12.36 -8.14
C LEU A 148 -14.94 -10.96 -8.04
N SER A 149 -16.26 -10.87 -8.20
CA SER A 149 -16.96 -9.58 -8.14
C SER A 149 -16.76 -8.89 -6.79
N GLY A 150 -16.30 -7.63 -6.83
CA GLY A 150 -16.02 -6.83 -5.63
C GLY A 150 -14.66 -7.16 -4.98
N MET A 151 -13.79 -7.95 -5.62
CA MET A 151 -12.44 -8.13 -5.13
C MET A 151 -11.62 -6.85 -5.25
N GLY A 152 -10.73 -6.66 -4.31
CA GLY A 152 -9.77 -5.57 -4.30
C GLY A 152 -8.67 -5.84 -3.27
N THR A 153 -7.69 -4.98 -3.20
CA THR A 153 -6.63 -5.08 -2.20
C THR A 153 -6.07 -3.71 -1.87
N THR A 154 -5.60 -3.51 -0.65
CA THR A 154 -4.66 -2.43 -0.36
C THR A 154 -3.34 -2.72 -1.04
N LEU A 155 -2.49 -1.73 -1.13
CA LEU A 155 -1.13 -1.89 -1.60
C LEU A 155 -0.23 -0.82 -0.99
N THR A 156 0.71 -1.23 -0.16
CA THR A 156 1.73 -0.34 0.40
C THR A 156 3.09 -0.95 0.19
N VAL A 157 3.93 -0.29 -0.60
CA VAL A 157 5.25 -0.82 -0.98
C VAL A 157 6.35 0.22 -0.83
N LEU A 158 7.54 -0.27 -0.50
CA LEU A 158 8.81 0.44 -0.47
C LEU A 158 9.70 -0.11 -1.57
N TRP A 159 10.11 0.74 -2.51
CA TRP A 159 11.05 0.40 -3.57
C TRP A 159 12.34 1.19 -3.39
N LEU A 160 13.45 0.52 -3.09
CA LEU A 160 14.66 1.14 -2.60
C LEU A 160 15.71 1.34 -3.69
N SER A 161 16.11 2.60 -3.89
CA SER A 161 17.36 2.95 -4.59
C SER A 161 18.51 3.12 -3.60
N ASP A 162 19.68 3.51 -4.08
CA ASP A 162 20.83 3.82 -3.20
C ASP A 162 20.63 5.14 -2.42
N LYS A 163 19.77 6.05 -2.91
CA LYS A 163 19.55 7.38 -2.34
C LYS A 163 18.17 7.57 -1.73
N CYS A 164 17.16 6.92 -2.30
CA CYS A 164 15.76 7.14 -1.94
C CYS A 164 15.04 5.83 -1.64
N VAL A 165 14.02 5.92 -0.79
CA VAL A 165 12.94 4.96 -0.64
C VAL A 165 11.72 5.55 -1.35
N TYR A 166 11.31 4.93 -2.45
CA TYR A 166 10.07 5.27 -3.13
C TYR A 166 8.94 4.51 -2.47
N ILE A 167 7.90 5.23 -2.05
CA ILE A 167 6.72 4.66 -1.41
C ILE A 167 5.57 4.75 -2.38
N GLY A 168 4.92 3.62 -2.67
CA GLY A 168 3.66 3.57 -3.40
C GLY A 168 2.57 3.09 -2.46
N HIS A 169 1.43 3.82 -2.42
CA HIS A 169 0.40 3.55 -1.43
C HIS A 169 -1.01 3.72 -1.99
N VAL A 170 -1.86 2.71 -1.69
CA VAL A 170 -3.30 2.69 -1.91
C VAL A 170 -3.95 1.88 -0.78
N GLY A 171 -4.94 2.43 -0.12
CA GLY A 171 -5.68 1.74 0.95
C GLY A 171 -5.35 2.27 2.34
N ASP A 172 -5.43 1.42 3.34
CA ASP A 172 -5.18 1.75 4.74
C ASP A 172 -4.05 0.93 5.38
N SER A 173 -3.39 0.03 4.65
CA SER A 173 -2.11 -0.53 5.10
C SER A 173 -1.08 0.59 5.25
N ARG A 174 -0.21 0.51 6.25
CA ARG A 174 0.65 1.65 6.61
C ARG A 174 2.13 1.39 6.38
N ALA A 175 2.86 2.44 6.01
CA ALA A 175 4.31 2.50 6.08
C ALA A 175 4.72 3.46 7.20
N TYR A 176 5.64 3.01 8.04
CA TYR A 176 6.27 3.81 9.10
C TYR A 176 7.77 3.87 8.89
N ARG A 177 8.37 4.98 9.35
CA ARG A 177 9.82 5.14 9.45
C ARG A 177 10.20 5.47 10.89
N LEU A 178 11.09 4.69 11.48
CA LEU A 178 11.78 5.03 12.71
C LEU A 178 13.16 5.61 12.36
N ARG A 179 13.38 6.87 12.68
CA ARG A 179 14.63 7.61 12.49
C ARG A 179 14.91 8.45 13.73
N ASP A 180 16.15 8.47 14.20
CA ASP A 180 16.58 9.25 15.36
C ASP A 180 15.69 9.03 16.62
N GLY A 181 15.17 7.83 16.76
CA GLY A 181 14.28 7.45 17.86
C GLY A 181 12.83 7.95 17.72
N GLU A 182 12.43 8.53 16.62
CA GLU A 182 11.06 8.96 16.33
C GLU A 182 10.41 8.05 15.30
N LEU A 183 9.25 7.46 15.65
CA LEU A 183 8.40 6.72 14.72
C LEU A 183 7.45 7.69 14.03
N LYS A 184 7.45 7.68 12.71
CA LYS A 184 6.57 8.52 11.89
C LYS A 184 5.79 7.64 10.91
N GLN A 185 4.46 7.75 10.89
CA GLN A 185 3.64 7.22 9.82
C GLN A 185 3.91 8.04 8.55
N MET A 186 4.24 7.35 7.46
CA MET A 186 4.61 7.96 6.19
C MET A 186 3.46 8.00 5.19
N THR A 187 2.47 7.13 5.35
CA THR A 187 1.29 7.02 4.49
C THR A 187 0.06 7.58 5.18
N ASP A 188 -0.86 8.17 4.43
CA ASP A 188 -2.17 8.60 4.91
C ASP A 188 -3.22 7.54 4.58
N ASP A 189 -3.95 7.02 5.56
CA ASP A 189 -4.97 6.00 5.32
C ASP A 189 -6.06 6.51 4.37
N HIS A 190 -6.38 5.73 3.35
CA HIS A 190 -7.52 5.95 2.46
C HIS A 190 -8.77 5.29 3.05
N SER A 191 -9.26 5.83 4.15
CA SER A 191 -10.45 5.35 4.84
C SER A 191 -11.40 6.50 5.18
N VAL A 192 -12.70 6.16 5.35
CA VAL A 192 -13.74 7.14 5.69
C VAL A 192 -13.36 7.90 6.96
N VAL A 193 -12.91 7.20 8.00
CA VAL A 193 -12.56 7.85 9.27
C VAL A 193 -11.33 8.73 9.17
N ALA A 194 -10.34 8.35 8.36
CA ALA A 194 -9.16 9.18 8.14
C ALA A 194 -9.51 10.48 7.40
N GLU A 195 -10.44 10.44 6.45
CA GLU A 195 -10.95 11.62 5.76
C GLU A 195 -11.75 12.54 6.70
N LEU A 196 -12.58 11.95 7.57
CA LEU A 196 -13.35 12.70 8.56
C LEU A 196 -12.44 13.35 9.63
N LEU A 197 -11.38 12.66 10.07
CA LEU A 197 -10.35 13.21 10.95
C LEU A 197 -9.63 14.40 10.31
N ARG A 198 -9.14 14.23 9.07
CA ARG A 198 -8.43 15.30 8.35
C ARG A 198 -9.29 16.53 8.10
N SER A 199 -10.60 16.34 7.92
CA SER A 199 -11.56 17.45 7.76
C SER A 199 -11.99 18.09 9.09
N GLY A 200 -11.56 17.53 10.23
CA GLY A 200 -11.95 18.00 11.57
C GLY A 200 -13.39 17.64 11.95
N MET A 201 -14.03 16.71 11.24
CA MET A 201 -15.39 16.25 11.54
C MET A 201 -15.43 15.21 12.64
N LEU A 202 -14.32 14.54 12.93
CA LEU A 202 -14.17 13.60 14.04
C LEU A 202 -12.94 13.95 14.88
N THR A 203 -12.99 13.60 16.18
CA THR A 203 -11.79 13.51 17.02
C THR A 203 -11.16 12.13 16.90
N PRO A 204 -9.88 11.93 17.31
CA PRO A 204 -9.26 10.60 17.33
C PRO A 204 -10.06 9.57 18.13
N GLU A 205 -10.63 9.98 19.27
CA GLU A 205 -11.43 9.10 20.14
C GLU A 205 -12.73 8.66 19.47
N GLN A 206 -13.38 9.57 18.72
CA GLN A 206 -14.58 9.26 17.93
C GLN A 206 -14.25 8.33 16.75
N ALA A 207 -13.12 8.55 16.09
CA ALA A 207 -12.67 7.72 14.98
C ALA A 207 -12.42 6.27 15.40
N ALA A 208 -11.79 6.05 16.57
CA ALA A 208 -11.46 4.72 17.09
C ALA A 208 -12.69 3.81 17.29
N THR A 209 -13.85 4.41 17.59
CA THR A 209 -15.11 3.68 17.84
C THR A 209 -16.15 3.83 16.72
N HIS A 210 -15.77 4.51 15.62
CA HIS A 210 -16.72 4.82 14.55
C HIS A 210 -17.18 3.53 13.82
N PRO A 211 -18.48 3.38 13.48
CA PRO A 211 -18.99 2.21 12.79
C PRO A 211 -18.31 1.93 11.43
N MET A 212 -17.85 2.98 10.76
CA MET A 212 -17.18 2.92 9.46
C MET A 212 -15.65 2.94 9.54
N ARG A 213 -15.06 2.61 10.70
CA ARG A 213 -13.60 2.68 10.87
C ARG A 213 -12.80 1.75 9.94
N ASN A 214 -13.42 0.66 9.50
CA ASN A 214 -12.80 -0.33 8.60
C ASN A 214 -13.27 -0.13 7.13
N VAL A 215 -13.87 1.03 6.79
CA VAL A 215 -14.31 1.29 5.41
C VAL A 215 -13.25 2.08 4.68
N ILE A 216 -12.59 1.41 3.74
CA ILE A 216 -11.58 2.05 2.88
C ILE A 216 -12.25 2.78 1.71
N THR A 217 -11.66 3.87 1.27
CA THR A 217 -12.16 4.73 0.17
C THR A 217 -11.42 4.52 -1.14
N ARG A 218 -10.26 3.83 -1.10
CA ARG A 218 -9.47 3.47 -2.28
C ARG A 218 -8.89 2.06 -2.11
N ALA A 219 -9.02 1.24 -3.16
CA ALA A 219 -8.39 -0.08 -3.22
C ALA A 219 -8.01 -0.43 -4.66
N VAL A 220 -6.91 -1.15 -4.81
CA VAL A 220 -6.43 -1.65 -6.10
C VAL A 220 -7.39 -2.71 -6.63
N GLY A 221 -7.80 -2.58 -7.89
CA GLY A 221 -8.66 -3.54 -8.59
C GLY A 221 -10.16 -3.23 -8.49
N THR A 222 -10.61 -2.24 -7.71
CA THR A 222 -12.04 -1.93 -7.54
C THR A 222 -12.62 -1.04 -8.63
N GLU A 223 -11.80 -0.17 -9.21
CA GLU A 223 -12.19 0.77 -10.26
C GLU A 223 -11.18 0.74 -11.41
N ASP A 224 -11.58 1.16 -12.63
CA ASP A 224 -10.69 1.16 -13.82
C ASP A 224 -9.48 2.11 -13.65
N GLY A 225 -9.71 3.27 -13.04
CA GLY A 225 -8.65 4.22 -12.69
C GLY A 225 -8.49 4.35 -11.17
N ILE A 226 -7.25 4.52 -10.70
CA ILE A 226 -6.97 4.65 -9.27
C ILE A 226 -6.02 5.81 -9.01
N GLU A 227 -6.30 6.58 -7.97
CA GLU A 227 -5.37 7.56 -7.43
C GLU A 227 -4.36 6.88 -6.51
N ILE A 228 -3.07 7.03 -6.82
CA ILE A 228 -1.96 6.39 -6.14
C ILE A 228 -1.15 7.47 -5.42
N ASP A 229 -0.98 7.33 -4.12
CA ASP A 229 -0.07 8.19 -3.36
C ASP A 229 1.36 7.71 -3.55
N LEU A 230 2.23 8.65 -3.97
CA LEU A 230 3.63 8.38 -4.24
C LEU A 230 4.52 9.37 -3.51
N MET A 231 5.49 8.85 -2.79
CA MET A 231 6.48 9.63 -2.06
C MET A 231 7.90 9.15 -2.38
N CYS A 232 8.86 10.04 -2.18
CA CYS A 232 10.29 9.72 -2.23
C CYS A 232 10.92 10.29 -0.97
N GLU A 233 11.49 9.41 -0.14
CA GLU A 233 12.15 9.78 1.10
C GLU A 233 13.65 9.51 0.99
N GLU A 234 14.46 10.42 1.50
CA GLU A 234 15.91 10.22 1.58
C GLU A 234 16.22 8.99 2.43
N ARG A 235 17.02 8.09 1.90
CA ARG A 235 17.48 6.88 2.58
C ARG A 235 18.68 7.19 3.47
N ARG A 236 18.60 6.85 4.76
CA ARG A 236 19.69 7.02 5.74
C ARG A 236 20.01 5.71 6.43
N ALA A 237 21.30 5.51 6.69
CA ALA A 237 21.76 4.41 7.53
C ALA A 237 21.17 4.54 8.93
N GLY A 238 20.76 3.41 9.51
CA GLY A 238 20.08 3.36 10.81
C GLY A 238 18.56 3.50 10.76
N ASP A 239 17.98 3.87 9.61
CA ASP A 239 16.52 3.89 9.47
C ASP A 239 15.95 2.48 9.64
N VAL A 240 14.85 2.41 10.39
CA VAL A 240 14.00 1.22 10.40
C VAL A 240 12.67 1.57 9.73
N TRP A 241 12.33 0.82 8.69
CA TRP A 241 11.06 0.92 8.01
C TRP A 241 10.16 -0.25 8.42
N LEU A 242 8.89 0.03 8.65
CA LEU A 242 7.85 -0.97 8.88
C LEU A 242 6.74 -0.73 7.86
N VAL A 243 6.35 -1.77 7.13
CA VAL A 243 5.10 -1.79 6.35
C VAL A 243 4.21 -2.86 6.95
N CYS A 244 2.93 -2.57 7.17
CA CYS A 244 2.02 -3.52 7.78
C CYS A 244 0.57 -3.33 7.33
N SER A 245 -0.23 -4.42 7.40
CA SER A 245 -1.68 -4.40 7.27
C SER A 245 -2.36 -3.87 8.55
N ASP A 246 -3.67 -3.60 8.47
CA ASP A 246 -4.47 -3.06 9.57
C ASP A 246 -4.57 -4.02 10.77
N GLY A 247 -4.43 -5.33 10.53
CA GLY A 247 -4.39 -6.32 11.60
C GLY A 247 -3.25 -6.15 12.60
N LEU A 248 -2.17 -5.43 12.22
CA LEU A 248 -1.13 -5.04 13.17
C LEU A 248 -1.53 -3.77 13.93
N TYR A 249 -1.61 -2.62 13.26
CA TYR A 249 -1.79 -1.32 13.94
C TYR A 249 -3.19 -1.15 14.56
N GLY A 250 -4.17 -1.88 14.07
CA GLY A 250 -5.50 -1.94 14.69
C GLY A 250 -5.54 -2.65 16.04
N MET A 251 -4.52 -3.47 16.35
CA MET A 251 -4.37 -4.19 17.63
C MET A 251 -3.22 -3.66 18.48
N VAL A 252 -2.21 -3.05 17.87
CA VAL A 252 -1.00 -2.54 18.53
C VAL A 252 -0.88 -1.05 18.25
N GLY A 253 -0.99 -0.22 19.28
CA GLY A 253 -0.87 1.24 19.14
C GLY A 253 0.54 1.67 18.70
N ASP A 254 0.63 2.82 18.05
CA ASP A 254 1.89 3.35 17.49
C ASP A 254 2.99 3.52 18.54
N GLU A 255 2.65 3.88 19.79
CA GLU A 255 3.61 3.97 20.89
C GLU A 255 4.29 2.62 21.19
N LYS A 256 3.50 1.53 21.18
CA LYS A 256 4.03 0.18 21.42
C LYS A 256 4.83 -0.33 20.22
N ILE A 257 4.41 -0.02 19.01
CA ILE A 257 5.18 -0.28 17.79
C ILE A 257 6.54 0.42 17.88
N ALA A 258 6.55 1.70 18.23
CA ALA A 258 7.77 2.48 18.40
C ALA A 258 8.71 1.89 19.46
N GLU A 259 8.17 1.51 20.63
CA GLU A 259 8.92 0.89 21.72
C GLU A 259 9.62 -0.39 21.24
N ILE A 260 8.89 -1.28 20.57
CA ILE A 260 9.41 -2.56 20.08
C ILE A 260 10.49 -2.34 19.01
N LEU A 261 10.24 -1.47 18.02
CA LEU A 261 11.22 -1.20 16.96
C LEU A 261 12.49 -0.54 17.46
N LYS A 262 12.44 0.28 18.51
CA LYS A 262 13.60 0.89 19.17
C LYS A 262 14.43 -0.11 19.97
N SER A 263 13.75 -1.05 20.64
CA SER A 263 14.37 -1.91 21.65
C SER A 263 14.95 -3.20 21.09
N TYR A 264 14.49 -3.65 19.92
CA TYR A 264 14.83 -4.98 19.42
C TYR A 264 15.33 -4.96 17.98
N LYS A 265 16.21 -5.92 17.65
CA LYS A 265 16.62 -6.18 16.25
C LYS A 265 15.43 -6.65 15.41
N PRO A 266 15.42 -6.43 14.09
CA PRO A 266 14.26 -6.66 13.22
C PRO A 266 13.57 -8.01 13.41
N LYS A 267 14.32 -9.10 13.50
CA LYS A 267 13.73 -10.44 13.68
C LYS A 267 12.92 -10.55 14.97
N LYS A 268 13.51 -10.13 16.10
CA LYS A 268 12.82 -10.16 17.40
C LYS A 268 11.68 -9.16 17.46
N ALA A 269 11.84 -7.99 16.85
CA ALA A 269 10.79 -6.99 16.77
C ALA A 269 9.58 -7.53 15.99
N ALA A 270 9.80 -8.17 14.83
CA ALA A 270 8.73 -8.77 14.05
C ALA A 270 7.95 -9.83 14.85
N ASP A 271 8.67 -10.74 15.54
CA ASP A 271 8.04 -11.78 16.36
C ASP A 271 7.22 -11.19 17.52
N LEU A 272 7.72 -10.12 18.16
CA LEU A 272 7.01 -9.42 19.25
C LEU A 272 5.79 -8.63 18.75
N LEU A 273 5.86 -8.02 17.57
CA LEU A 273 4.72 -7.29 16.98
C LEU A 273 3.58 -8.25 16.63
N ILE A 274 3.88 -9.41 16.01
CA ILE A 274 2.87 -10.46 15.78
C ILE A 274 2.25 -10.93 17.10
N ALA A 275 3.08 -11.25 18.10
CA ALA A 275 2.58 -11.70 19.40
C ALA A 275 1.67 -10.64 20.05
N ALA A 276 2.07 -9.36 20.03
CA ALA A 276 1.27 -8.26 20.58
C ALA A 276 -0.08 -8.09 19.84
N ALA A 277 -0.10 -8.22 18.52
CA ALA A 277 -1.34 -8.14 17.75
C ALA A 277 -2.27 -9.32 18.07
N LEU A 278 -1.73 -10.53 18.21
CA LEU A 278 -2.48 -11.71 18.65
C LEU A 278 -3.03 -11.52 20.08
N GLU A 279 -2.24 -10.99 21.01
CA GLU A 279 -2.67 -10.68 22.37
C GLU A 279 -3.77 -9.61 22.36
N GLY A 280 -3.68 -8.59 21.51
CA GLY A 280 -4.70 -7.55 21.30
C GLY A 280 -6.02 -8.05 20.72
N GLY A 281 -6.08 -9.33 20.33
CA GLY A 281 -7.29 -9.98 19.84
C GLY A 281 -7.12 -10.76 18.55
N GLY A 282 -6.14 -10.41 17.69
CA GLY A 282 -5.88 -11.09 16.43
C GLY A 282 -7.13 -11.17 15.53
N ARG A 283 -7.85 -10.04 15.39
CA ARG A 283 -9.16 -10.02 14.75
C ARG A 283 -9.11 -10.15 13.23
N ASP A 284 -7.96 -9.80 12.65
CA ASP A 284 -7.71 -9.89 11.22
C ASP A 284 -6.41 -10.63 10.90
N ASN A 285 -6.11 -10.81 9.60
CA ASN A 285 -4.82 -11.22 9.12
C ASN A 285 -3.77 -10.17 9.51
N ILE A 286 -2.60 -10.59 9.93
CA ILE A 286 -1.55 -9.72 10.46
C ILE A 286 -0.32 -9.89 9.59
N SER A 287 0.03 -8.90 8.81
CA SER A 287 1.21 -8.96 7.94
C SER A 287 2.10 -7.75 8.17
N LEU A 288 3.40 -7.98 8.18
CA LEU A 288 4.39 -6.92 8.32
C LEU A 288 5.71 -7.25 7.62
N VAL A 289 6.40 -6.19 7.18
CA VAL A 289 7.78 -6.23 6.69
C VAL A 289 8.57 -5.16 7.42
N ILE A 290 9.68 -5.55 8.03
CA ILE A 290 10.63 -4.64 8.69
C ILE A 290 11.92 -4.61 7.86
N LEU A 291 12.40 -3.41 7.52
CA LEU A 291 13.68 -3.19 6.89
C LEU A 291 14.55 -2.36 7.82
N LEU A 292 15.80 -2.79 8.01
CA LEU A 292 16.82 -2.00 8.67
C LEU A 292 17.89 -1.62 7.64
N ASP A 293 18.04 -0.33 7.41
CA ASP A 293 19.11 0.23 6.59
C ASP A 293 20.43 0.18 7.37
N LYS A 294 21.36 -0.69 6.96
CA LYS A 294 22.63 -0.83 7.65
C LYS A 294 23.64 0.19 7.12
N GLU A 295 24.52 0.66 8.01
CA GLU A 295 25.72 1.33 7.58
C GLU A 295 26.52 0.37 6.70
N GLY A 296 26.96 0.83 5.53
CA GLY A 296 27.84 0.04 4.69
C GLY A 296 29.10 -0.32 5.47
N GLU A 297 29.44 -1.60 5.57
CA GLU A 297 30.76 -2.00 6.04
C GLU A 297 31.79 -1.35 5.10
N GLN A 298 32.65 -0.48 5.69
CA GLN A 298 33.78 0.15 4.99
C GLN A 298 34.87 -0.86 4.75
#